data_cc8587eba3a28b3f8b833302e976c2f3
#
_entry.id   cc8587eba3a28b3f8b833302e976c2f3
#
_cell.length_a   1.000
_cell.length_b   1.000
_cell.length_c   1.000
_cell.angle_alpha   90.00
_cell.angle_beta   90.00
_cell.angle_gamma   90.00
#
_symmetry.space_group_name_H-M   'P 1'
#
loop_
_entity.id
_entity.type
_entity.pdbx_description
1 polymer ?
#
loop_
_entity_poly.entity_id
_entity_poly.type
_entity_poly.pdbx_seq_one_letter_code
_entity_poly.pdbx_strand_id
1 'polypeptide(L)'
;MLQPRENPRLYGHAAAEAAFARAAASGRLPHAWLLTGPPGIGKATLAYRLARRVLSGNRPAEDPNDPSSAVFRRVAHGSEPDLFVLETEANRRTGKQRHEIVVEQARGLTAGLHETAVGRHGRVVVVDAADHLNTSTVNALLKLIEEPPAGVVVLLVCHAPGRIPRTIVSRCVRLALRPLDEATFRRAVAAAGVDADPDPALVTLARGAPGRLLRLTEADFLAHYATTLEALGGSRQALSGAADQLAGVAASSGSDLATELLTTIVRRGAEQATRGPLEPALVAVEASHLAALTGRQPLDRWLGMWDKLQRLPFELDQLHVDPRQAFYLALAELAGEERGHAAV
;
A
#
# COMPACT_ATOMS: atom_id res chain seq x y z
N MET A 1 10.84 -9.16 6.13
CA MET A 1 9.41 -9.35 6.54
C MET A 1 8.79 -10.53 5.81
N LEU A 2 7.92 -11.38 6.48
CA LEU A 2 7.16 -12.45 5.79
C LEU A 2 6.22 -11.83 4.77
N GLN A 3 6.12 -12.45 3.58
CA GLN A 3 5.14 -12.03 2.59
C GLN A 3 3.71 -12.33 3.07
N PRO A 4 2.69 -11.59 2.63
CA PRO A 4 1.30 -11.79 3.05
C PRO A 4 0.82 -13.24 2.87
N ARG A 5 1.22 -13.92 1.78
CA ARG A 5 0.86 -15.32 1.49
C ARG A 5 1.54 -16.34 2.42
N GLU A 6 2.67 -15.95 3.03
CA GLU A 6 3.47 -16.79 3.94
C GLU A 6 3.11 -16.55 5.41
N ASN A 7 2.34 -15.48 5.69
CA ASN A 7 2.03 -15.08 7.06
C ASN A 7 0.83 -15.88 7.60
N PRO A 8 1.03 -16.73 8.62
CA PRO A 8 -0.05 -17.48 9.25
C PRO A 8 -0.89 -16.62 10.21
N ARG A 9 -0.35 -15.48 10.66
CA ARG A 9 -0.94 -14.68 11.73
C ARG A 9 -1.55 -13.40 11.18
N LEU A 10 -2.76 -13.09 11.65
CA LEU A 10 -3.42 -11.80 11.44
C LEU A 10 -3.80 -11.25 12.81
N TYR A 11 -3.42 -10.00 13.06
CA TYR A 11 -3.72 -9.31 14.30
C TYR A 11 -4.89 -8.33 14.09
N GLY A 12 -5.86 -8.38 14.98
CA GLY A 12 -7.11 -7.65 14.82
C GLY A 12 -7.97 -8.25 13.71
N HIS A 13 -8.95 -7.50 13.26
CA HIS A 13 -9.81 -7.84 12.11
C HIS A 13 -10.65 -9.13 12.25
N ALA A 14 -10.78 -9.69 13.46
CA ALA A 14 -11.62 -10.88 13.71
C ALA A 14 -13.07 -10.68 13.22
N ALA A 15 -13.60 -9.47 13.29
CA ALA A 15 -14.93 -9.16 12.78
C ALA A 15 -15.05 -9.34 11.25
N ALA A 16 -14.00 -9.01 10.50
CA ALA A 16 -13.96 -9.19 9.03
C ALA A 16 -13.86 -10.69 8.68
N GLU A 17 -13.01 -11.45 9.37
CA GLU A 17 -12.93 -12.92 9.20
C GLU A 17 -14.26 -13.58 9.55
N ALA A 18 -14.90 -13.18 10.66
CA ALA A 18 -16.20 -13.72 11.07
C ALA A 18 -17.32 -13.38 10.08
N ALA A 19 -17.33 -12.17 9.49
CA ALA A 19 -18.31 -11.79 8.47
C ALA A 19 -18.20 -12.69 7.22
N PHE A 20 -16.98 -12.92 6.74
CA PHE A 20 -16.73 -13.83 5.62
C PHE A 20 -17.12 -15.27 5.98
N ALA A 21 -16.76 -15.73 7.18
CA ALA A 21 -17.08 -17.09 7.65
C ALA A 21 -18.58 -17.33 7.73
N ARG A 22 -19.36 -16.36 8.22
CA ARG A 22 -20.83 -16.44 8.26
C ARG A 22 -21.42 -16.54 6.85
N ALA A 23 -20.94 -15.73 5.92
CA ALA A 23 -21.39 -15.79 4.54
C ALA A 23 -21.08 -17.15 3.90
N ALA A 24 -19.87 -17.69 4.14
CA ALA A 24 -19.49 -19.01 3.65
C ALA A 24 -20.36 -20.14 4.26
N ALA A 25 -20.66 -20.08 5.56
CA ALA A 25 -21.50 -21.06 6.26
C ALA A 25 -22.97 -21.02 5.80
N SER A 26 -23.47 -19.87 5.33
CA SER A 26 -24.85 -19.73 4.84
C SER A 26 -25.08 -20.39 3.46
N GLY A 27 -24.04 -20.93 2.82
CA GLY A 27 -24.11 -21.48 1.47
C GLY A 27 -24.30 -20.42 0.36
N ARG A 28 -24.25 -19.14 0.71
CA ARG A 28 -24.40 -18.00 -0.21
C ARG A 28 -23.18 -17.07 -0.11
N LEU A 29 -22.00 -17.62 -0.35
CA LEU A 29 -20.77 -16.82 -0.34
C LEU A 29 -20.78 -15.84 -1.52
N PRO A 30 -20.78 -14.52 -1.27
CA PRO A 30 -20.60 -13.54 -2.34
C PRO A 30 -19.32 -13.81 -3.12
N HIS A 31 -19.39 -13.69 -4.43
CA HIS A 31 -18.26 -13.98 -5.32
C HIS A 31 -17.19 -12.86 -5.36
N ALA A 32 -17.51 -11.62 -4.92
CA ALA A 32 -16.57 -10.51 -4.92
C ALA A 32 -16.53 -9.77 -3.58
N TRP A 33 -15.32 -9.59 -3.04
CA TRP A 33 -15.06 -8.93 -1.78
C TRP A 33 -14.01 -7.83 -1.95
N LEU A 34 -14.26 -6.66 -1.37
CA LEU A 34 -13.36 -5.51 -1.39
C LEU A 34 -12.81 -5.22 0.00
N LEU A 35 -11.53 -5.53 0.22
CA LEU A 35 -10.82 -5.31 1.48
C LEU A 35 -10.21 -3.90 1.47
N THR A 36 -10.76 -2.98 2.26
CA THR A 36 -10.34 -1.58 2.30
C THR A 36 -9.68 -1.23 3.63
N GLY A 37 -8.78 -0.27 3.60
CA GLY A 37 -8.09 0.25 4.81
C GLY A 37 -6.70 0.79 4.49
N PRO A 38 -6.02 1.39 5.47
CA PRO A 38 -4.70 1.98 5.25
C PRO A 38 -3.65 0.95 4.81
N PRO A 39 -2.58 1.35 4.11
CA PRO A 39 -1.44 0.48 3.79
C PRO A 39 -0.84 -0.15 5.05
N GLY A 40 -0.37 -1.39 4.96
CA GLY A 40 0.28 -2.09 6.07
C GLY A 40 -0.63 -2.56 7.21
N ILE A 41 -1.97 -2.45 7.08
CA ILE A 41 -2.93 -2.86 8.11
C ILE A 41 -3.22 -4.38 8.14
N GLY A 42 -2.73 -5.13 7.15
CA GLY A 42 -2.95 -6.58 7.05
C GLY A 42 -4.01 -7.01 6.03
N LYS A 43 -4.40 -6.15 5.07
CA LYS A 43 -5.41 -6.48 4.05
C LYS A 43 -5.02 -7.68 3.19
N ALA A 44 -3.81 -7.69 2.65
CA ALA A 44 -3.31 -8.80 1.84
C ALA A 44 -3.21 -10.09 2.67
N THR A 45 -2.70 -10.02 3.91
CA THR A 45 -2.69 -11.15 4.83
C THR A 45 -4.09 -11.71 5.04
N LEU A 46 -5.10 -10.84 5.25
CA LEU A 46 -6.49 -11.29 5.36
C LEU A 46 -6.97 -11.94 4.05
N ALA A 47 -6.68 -11.33 2.88
CA ALA A 47 -7.08 -11.92 1.60
C ALA A 47 -6.54 -13.35 1.43
N TYR A 48 -5.26 -13.60 1.72
CA TYR A 48 -4.70 -14.95 1.65
C TYR A 48 -5.28 -15.90 2.69
N ARG A 49 -5.63 -15.42 3.90
CA ARG A 49 -6.33 -16.24 4.90
C ARG A 49 -7.71 -16.66 4.43
N LEU A 50 -8.47 -15.73 3.83
CA LEU A 50 -9.79 -16.02 3.25
C LEU A 50 -9.66 -16.95 2.03
N ALA A 51 -8.65 -16.75 1.19
CA ALA A 51 -8.36 -17.63 0.07
C ALA A 51 -8.11 -19.07 0.53
N ARG A 52 -7.24 -19.28 1.52
CA ARG A 52 -6.98 -20.62 2.09
C ARG A 52 -8.25 -21.27 2.63
N ARG A 53 -9.14 -20.48 3.24
CA ARG A 53 -10.43 -20.97 3.74
C ARG A 53 -11.32 -21.49 2.61
N VAL A 54 -11.44 -20.77 1.50
CA VAL A 54 -12.20 -21.22 0.32
C VAL A 54 -11.59 -22.48 -0.28
N LEU A 55 -10.28 -22.47 -0.50
CA LEU A 55 -9.52 -23.57 -1.13
C LEU A 55 -9.50 -24.86 -0.27
N SER A 56 -9.72 -24.77 1.04
CA SER A 56 -9.87 -25.91 1.95
C SER A 56 -11.31 -26.45 2.04
N GLY A 57 -12.26 -25.87 1.29
CA GLY A 57 -13.68 -26.24 1.34
C GLY A 57 -14.40 -25.79 2.59
N ASN A 58 -13.88 -24.75 3.25
CA ASN A 58 -14.53 -24.15 4.43
C ASN A 58 -14.71 -25.12 5.60
N ARG A 59 -13.86 -26.13 5.71
CA ARG A 59 -13.96 -27.19 6.73
C ARG A 59 -13.58 -26.67 8.10
N PRO A 60 -14.45 -26.75 9.12
CA PRO A 60 -14.14 -26.26 10.46
C PRO A 60 -13.14 -27.14 11.23
N ALA A 61 -12.88 -28.36 10.77
CA ALA A 61 -12.05 -29.34 11.48
C ALA A 61 -10.53 -29.07 11.37
N GLU A 62 -10.08 -28.31 10.37
CA GLU A 62 -8.68 -27.96 10.17
C GLU A 62 -8.57 -26.44 10.01
N ASP A 63 -7.59 -25.81 10.71
CA ASP A 63 -7.27 -24.42 10.46
C ASP A 63 -6.44 -24.32 9.16
N PRO A 64 -7.00 -23.79 8.06
CA PRO A 64 -6.29 -23.67 6.81
C PRO A 64 -5.13 -22.65 6.89
N ASN A 65 -5.01 -21.93 7.99
CA ASN A 65 -3.94 -20.97 8.24
C ASN A 65 -2.82 -21.55 9.12
N ASP A 66 -2.96 -22.80 9.56
CA ASP A 66 -1.85 -23.50 10.20
C ASP A 66 -0.74 -23.78 9.17
N PRO A 67 0.54 -23.42 9.46
CA PRO A 67 1.67 -23.69 8.58
C PRO A 67 1.85 -25.16 8.22
N SER A 68 1.37 -26.08 9.05
CA SER A 68 1.42 -27.52 8.79
C SER A 68 0.38 -28.00 7.78
N SER A 69 -0.67 -27.20 7.51
CA SER A 69 -1.71 -27.58 6.57
C SER A 69 -1.21 -27.61 5.12
N ALA A 70 -1.71 -28.56 4.33
CA ALA A 70 -1.29 -28.70 2.93
C ALA A 70 -1.67 -27.48 2.09
N VAL A 71 -2.85 -26.87 2.34
CA VAL A 71 -3.28 -25.68 1.60
C VAL A 71 -2.42 -24.46 1.95
N PHE A 72 -2.04 -24.29 3.23
CA PHE A 72 -1.13 -23.20 3.62
C PHE A 72 0.18 -23.31 2.85
N ARG A 73 0.82 -24.48 2.85
CA ARG A 73 2.11 -24.70 2.17
C ARG A 73 2.03 -24.42 0.68
N ARG A 74 0.99 -24.93 -0.02
CA ARG A 74 0.82 -24.66 -1.45
C ARG A 74 0.62 -23.17 -1.74
N VAL A 75 -0.19 -22.48 -0.96
CA VAL A 75 -0.41 -21.02 -1.11
C VAL A 75 0.88 -20.26 -0.83
N ALA A 76 1.60 -20.57 0.25
CA ALA A 76 2.84 -19.91 0.61
C ALA A 76 3.92 -20.06 -0.48
N HIS A 77 4.02 -21.24 -1.11
CA HIS A 77 4.97 -21.51 -2.17
C HIS A 77 4.49 -21.07 -3.57
N GLY A 78 3.27 -20.51 -3.69
CA GLY A 78 2.71 -20.13 -4.99
C GLY A 78 2.40 -21.30 -5.93
N SER A 79 2.21 -22.53 -5.36
CA SER A 79 1.95 -23.76 -6.11
C SER A 79 0.50 -24.24 -6.01
N GLU A 80 -0.41 -23.41 -5.49
CA GLU A 80 -1.84 -23.73 -5.42
C GLU A 80 -2.49 -23.47 -6.79
N PRO A 81 -2.95 -24.51 -7.51
CA PRO A 81 -3.41 -24.37 -8.89
C PRO A 81 -4.75 -23.58 -9.01
N ASP A 82 -5.57 -23.60 -7.96
CA ASP A 82 -6.85 -22.91 -7.94
C ASP A 82 -6.77 -21.50 -7.31
N LEU A 83 -5.55 -20.99 -7.05
CA LEU A 83 -5.27 -19.63 -6.62
C LEU A 83 -4.63 -18.82 -7.74
N PHE A 84 -5.32 -17.80 -8.18
CA PHE A 84 -4.85 -16.83 -9.16
C PHE A 84 -4.53 -15.52 -8.47
N VAL A 85 -3.35 -14.96 -8.73
CA VAL A 85 -2.91 -13.71 -8.12
C VAL A 85 -2.64 -12.68 -9.21
N LEU A 86 -3.25 -11.51 -9.07
CA LEU A 86 -2.92 -10.32 -9.84
C LEU A 86 -2.22 -9.36 -8.89
N GLU A 87 -0.95 -9.14 -9.11
CA GLU A 87 -0.11 -8.20 -8.36
C GLU A 87 0.81 -7.43 -9.29
N THR A 88 1.36 -6.33 -8.81
CA THR A 88 2.34 -5.58 -9.57
C THR A 88 3.64 -6.38 -9.68
N GLU A 89 4.08 -6.67 -10.90
CA GLU A 89 5.31 -7.41 -11.16
C GLU A 89 6.47 -6.47 -11.47
N ALA A 90 7.68 -6.91 -11.12
CA ALA A 90 8.87 -6.25 -11.66
C ALA A 90 8.96 -6.46 -13.18
N ASN A 91 9.30 -5.42 -13.92
CA ASN A 91 9.55 -5.52 -15.34
C ASN A 91 10.73 -6.47 -15.59
N ARG A 92 10.48 -7.62 -16.22
CA ARG A 92 11.49 -8.67 -16.47
C ARG A 92 12.71 -8.18 -17.23
N ARG A 93 12.60 -7.09 -18.01
CA ARG A 93 13.69 -6.55 -18.83
C ARG A 93 14.49 -5.47 -18.11
N THR A 94 13.87 -4.68 -17.24
CA THR A 94 14.51 -3.53 -16.57
C THR A 94 14.72 -3.74 -15.06
N GLY A 95 14.16 -4.80 -14.47
CA GLY A 95 14.18 -5.05 -13.03
C GLY A 95 13.35 -4.06 -12.21
N LYS A 96 12.79 -3.00 -12.82
CA LYS A 96 11.97 -2.01 -12.13
C LYS A 96 10.60 -2.56 -11.79
N GLN A 97 10.12 -2.31 -10.59
CA GLN A 97 8.75 -2.59 -10.18
C GLN A 97 7.77 -1.84 -11.10
N ARG A 98 6.77 -2.54 -11.62
CA ARG A 98 5.63 -1.90 -12.30
C ARG A 98 4.66 -1.46 -11.23
N HIS A 99 4.08 -0.27 -11.40
CA HIS A 99 3.05 0.24 -10.48
C HIS A 99 1.63 -0.06 -10.95
N GLU A 100 1.49 -0.72 -12.10
CA GLU A 100 0.21 -1.15 -12.64
C GLU A 100 0.15 -2.65 -12.88
N ILE A 101 -1.03 -3.20 -12.64
CA ILE A 101 -1.41 -4.55 -13.06
C ILE A 101 -1.87 -4.47 -14.50
N VAL A 102 -1.18 -5.17 -15.40
CA VAL A 102 -1.42 -5.07 -16.83
C VAL A 102 -2.50 -6.03 -17.32
N VAL A 103 -3.16 -5.67 -18.41
CA VAL A 103 -4.29 -6.42 -18.97
C VAL A 103 -3.94 -7.85 -19.38
N GLU A 104 -2.68 -8.10 -19.77
CA GLU A 104 -2.20 -9.44 -20.13
C GLU A 104 -2.32 -10.42 -18.96
N GLN A 105 -2.01 -9.96 -17.73
CA GLN A 105 -2.18 -10.78 -16.53
C GLN A 105 -3.67 -11.11 -16.29
N ALA A 106 -4.57 -10.12 -16.46
CA ALA A 106 -6.01 -10.34 -16.30
C ALA A 106 -6.59 -11.26 -17.39
N ARG A 107 -6.10 -11.17 -18.62
CA ARG A 107 -6.49 -12.09 -19.71
C ARG A 107 -6.00 -13.50 -19.47
N GLY A 108 -4.75 -13.68 -19.05
CA GLY A 108 -4.20 -14.98 -18.68
C GLY A 108 -4.98 -15.63 -17.53
N LEU A 109 -5.34 -14.82 -16.53
CA LEU A 109 -6.19 -15.25 -15.41
C LEU A 109 -7.58 -15.71 -15.91
N THR A 110 -8.24 -14.93 -16.75
CA THR A 110 -9.57 -15.27 -17.28
C THR A 110 -9.51 -16.58 -18.09
N ALA A 111 -8.48 -16.78 -18.91
CA ALA A 111 -8.28 -18.04 -19.64
C ALA A 111 -8.12 -19.23 -18.68
N GLY A 112 -7.28 -19.11 -17.65
CA GLY A 112 -7.09 -20.16 -16.64
C GLY A 112 -8.35 -20.47 -15.83
N LEU A 113 -9.23 -19.47 -15.62
CA LEU A 113 -10.51 -19.67 -14.94
C LEU A 113 -11.55 -20.43 -15.80
N HIS A 114 -11.37 -20.54 -17.10
CA HIS A 114 -12.21 -21.36 -17.98
C HIS A 114 -11.73 -22.82 -18.05
N GLU A 115 -10.53 -23.13 -17.59
CA GLU A 115 -10.08 -24.50 -17.45
C GLU A 115 -10.81 -25.21 -16.30
N THR A 116 -10.80 -26.54 -16.30
CA THR A 116 -11.43 -27.32 -15.23
C THR A 116 -10.68 -27.09 -13.91
N ALA A 117 -11.41 -26.77 -12.83
CA ALA A 117 -10.80 -26.66 -11.49
C ALA A 117 -10.09 -27.97 -11.12
N VAL A 118 -8.87 -27.86 -10.61
CA VAL A 118 -8.08 -29.03 -10.16
C VAL A 118 -8.57 -29.49 -8.79
N GLY A 119 -8.97 -28.54 -7.92
CA GLY A 119 -9.51 -28.83 -6.61
C GLY A 119 -11.03 -29.01 -6.59
N ARG A 120 -11.56 -29.53 -5.47
CA ARG A 120 -13.00 -29.79 -5.29
C ARG A 120 -13.77 -28.63 -4.62
N HIS A 121 -13.09 -27.53 -4.25
CA HIS A 121 -13.64 -26.59 -3.27
C HIS A 121 -13.88 -25.19 -3.78
N GLY A 122 -13.47 -24.86 -4.99
CA GLY A 122 -13.61 -23.54 -5.61
C GLY A 122 -12.27 -22.93 -5.96
N ARG A 123 -12.31 -21.80 -6.64
CA ARG A 123 -11.13 -21.05 -7.14
C ARG A 123 -11.15 -19.65 -6.55
N VAL A 124 -9.97 -19.11 -6.31
CA VAL A 124 -9.83 -17.78 -5.72
C VAL A 124 -8.94 -16.91 -6.59
N VAL A 125 -9.39 -15.67 -6.80
CA VAL A 125 -8.62 -14.60 -7.41
C VAL A 125 -8.28 -13.59 -6.33
N VAL A 126 -6.99 -13.32 -6.12
CA VAL A 126 -6.51 -12.23 -5.25
C VAL A 126 -5.96 -11.12 -6.15
N VAL A 127 -6.41 -9.90 -5.94
CA VAL A 127 -5.91 -8.70 -6.63
C VAL A 127 -5.26 -7.78 -5.62
N ASP A 128 -3.94 -7.63 -5.67
CA ASP A 128 -3.14 -6.84 -4.71
C ASP A 128 -2.17 -5.87 -5.43
N ALA A 129 -2.48 -4.58 -5.56
CA ALA A 129 -3.64 -3.90 -5.04
C ALA A 129 -4.55 -3.42 -6.18
N ALA A 130 -5.86 -3.44 -5.93
CA ALA A 130 -6.87 -3.09 -6.93
C ALA A 130 -6.87 -1.60 -7.33
N ASP A 131 -6.29 -0.73 -6.53
CA ASP A 131 -6.08 0.69 -6.86
C ASP A 131 -4.89 0.94 -7.80
N HIS A 132 -4.16 -0.13 -8.18
CA HIS A 132 -3.10 -0.11 -9.20
C HIS A 132 -3.55 -0.71 -10.55
N LEU A 133 -4.84 -0.95 -10.73
CA LEU A 133 -5.40 -1.45 -11.98
C LEU A 133 -5.48 -0.33 -13.01
N ASN A 134 -4.98 -0.57 -14.22
CA ASN A 134 -5.26 0.33 -15.34
C ASN A 134 -6.68 0.10 -15.91
N THR A 135 -7.15 1.02 -16.74
CA THR A 135 -8.52 0.99 -17.30
C THR A 135 -8.84 -0.32 -18.04
N SER A 136 -7.89 -0.86 -18.78
CA SER A 136 -8.07 -2.11 -19.52
C SER A 136 -8.22 -3.31 -18.59
N THR A 137 -7.43 -3.36 -17.52
CA THR A 137 -7.50 -4.42 -16.49
C THR A 137 -8.77 -4.31 -15.66
N VAL A 138 -9.21 -3.08 -15.34
CA VAL A 138 -10.51 -2.81 -14.71
C VAL A 138 -11.65 -3.42 -15.52
N ASN A 139 -11.68 -3.19 -16.84
CA ASN A 139 -12.72 -3.71 -17.71
C ASN A 139 -12.72 -5.24 -17.80
N ALA A 140 -11.55 -5.87 -17.78
CA ALA A 140 -11.43 -7.33 -17.73
C ALA A 140 -11.96 -7.91 -16.40
N LEU A 141 -11.63 -7.27 -15.27
CA LEU A 141 -12.14 -7.66 -13.95
C LEU A 141 -13.64 -7.41 -13.78
N LEU A 142 -14.17 -6.33 -14.36
CA LEU A 142 -15.62 -6.07 -14.34
C LEU A 142 -16.40 -7.23 -14.94
N LYS A 143 -15.96 -7.79 -16.08
CA LYS A 143 -16.60 -8.97 -16.69
C LYS A 143 -16.57 -10.18 -15.76
N LEU A 144 -15.44 -10.42 -15.09
CA LEU A 144 -15.32 -11.51 -14.12
C LEU A 144 -16.22 -11.33 -12.89
N ILE A 145 -16.40 -10.06 -12.44
CA ILE A 145 -17.25 -9.74 -11.30
C ILE A 145 -18.75 -9.78 -11.69
N GLU A 146 -19.11 -9.45 -12.92
CA GLU A 146 -20.48 -9.47 -13.41
C GLU A 146 -20.96 -10.89 -13.73
N GLU A 147 -20.09 -11.69 -14.36
CA GLU A 147 -20.38 -13.05 -14.80
C GLU A 147 -19.33 -14.04 -14.25
N PRO A 148 -19.27 -14.25 -12.92
CA PRO A 148 -18.26 -15.10 -12.33
C PRO A 148 -18.49 -16.57 -12.73
N PRO A 149 -17.43 -17.30 -13.14
CA PRO A 149 -17.53 -18.74 -13.28
C PRO A 149 -17.93 -19.40 -11.95
N ALA A 150 -18.63 -20.53 -12.03
CA ALA A 150 -19.10 -21.22 -10.83
C ALA A 150 -17.95 -21.53 -9.84
N GLY A 151 -18.16 -21.22 -8.57
CA GLY A 151 -17.22 -21.47 -7.49
C GLY A 151 -16.00 -20.54 -7.46
N VAL A 152 -15.99 -19.43 -8.23
CA VAL A 152 -14.94 -18.42 -8.18
C VAL A 152 -15.25 -17.37 -7.12
N VAL A 153 -14.25 -17.04 -6.29
CA VAL A 153 -14.28 -15.93 -5.32
C VAL A 153 -13.17 -14.95 -5.64
N VAL A 154 -13.52 -13.66 -5.78
CA VAL A 154 -12.59 -12.56 -6.08
C VAL A 154 -12.36 -11.73 -4.81
N LEU A 155 -11.12 -11.59 -4.38
CA LEU A 155 -10.67 -10.83 -3.22
C LEU A 155 -9.83 -9.64 -3.69
N LEU A 156 -10.38 -8.43 -3.58
CA LEU A 156 -9.75 -7.19 -4.01
C LEU A 156 -9.14 -6.48 -2.82
N VAL A 157 -7.83 -6.33 -2.76
CA VAL A 157 -7.12 -5.51 -1.77
C VAL A 157 -7.06 -4.07 -2.29
N CYS A 158 -7.46 -3.09 -1.48
CA CYS A 158 -7.52 -1.69 -1.87
C CYS A 158 -6.96 -0.78 -0.78
N HIS A 159 -6.03 0.10 -1.15
CA HIS A 159 -5.43 1.09 -0.24
C HIS A 159 -6.17 2.43 -0.34
N ALA A 160 -6.61 2.81 -1.54
CA ALA A 160 -7.26 4.07 -1.84
C ALA A 160 -8.62 3.85 -2.55
N PRO A 161 -9.73 3.63 -1.79
CA PRO A 161 -11.03 3.32 -2.38
C PRO A 161 -11.57 4.35 -3.38
N GLY A 162 -11.11 5.60 -3.28
CA GLY A 162 -11.48 6.66 -4.22
C GLY A 162 -10.87 6.51 -5.63
N ARG A 163 -9.86 5.66 -5.79
CA ARG A 163 -9.22 5.35 -7.09
C ARG A 163 -9.90 4.20 -7.83
N ILE A 164 -10.72 3.41 -7.14
CA ILE A 164 -11.42 2.29 -7.76
C ILE A 164 -12.74 2.79 -8.38
N PRO A 165 -13.06 2.38 -9.63
CA PRO A 165 -14.32 2.73 -10.26
C PRO A 165 -15.53 2.29 -9.41
N ARG A 166 -16.53 3.16 -9.33
CA ARG A 166 -17.78 2.88 -8.58
C ARG A 166 -18.48 1.61 -9.08
N THR A 167 -18.30 1.25 -10.32
CA THR A 167 -18.84 0.01 -10.94
C THR A 167 -18.28 -1.25 -10.29
N ILE A 168 -17.02 -1.30 -9.89
CA ILE A 168 -16.43 -2.40 -9.10
C ILE A 168 -16.96 -2.35 -7.67
N VAL A 169 -16.90 -1.17 -7.03
CA VAL A 169 -17.30 -1.01 -5.61
C VAL A 169 -18.74 -1.45 -5.38
N SER A 170 -19.67 -1.14 -6.31
CA SER A 170 -21.10 -1.46 -6.18
C SER A 170 -21.42 -2.96 -6.27
N ARG A 171 -20.49 -3.77 -6.79
CA ARG A 171 -20.65 -5.22 -6.99
C ARG A 171 -19.91 -6.07 -5.95
N CYS A 172 -19.16 -5.41 -5.07
CA CYS A 172 -18.36 -6.09 -4.05
C CYS A 172 -18.96 -5.94 -2.65
N VAL A 173 -18.88 -6.99 -1.85
CA VAL A 173 -19.08 -6.87 -0.41
C VAL A 173 -17.84 -6.26 0.22
N ARG A 174 -18.02 -5.16 0.95
CA ARG A 174 -16.90 -4.42 1.53
C ARG A 174 -16.54 -4.96 2.92
N LEU A 175 -15.26 -5.25 3.11
CA LEU A 175 -14.63 -5.50 4.41
C LEU A 175 -13.68 -4.33 4.73
N ALA A 176 -14.09 -3.48 5.65
CA ALA A 176 -13.29 -2.33 6.06
C ALA A 176 -12.40 -2.70 7.25
N LEU A 177 -11.08 -2.67 7.05
CA LEU A 177 -10.09 -2.86 8.10
C LEU A 177 -9.71 -1.49 8.67
N ARG A 178 -9.74 -1.40 10.00
CA ARG A 178 -9.42 -0.16 10.72
C ARG A 178 -8.05 -0.26 11.38
N PRO A 179 -7.41 0.88 11.68
CA PRO A 179 -6.22 0.91 12.50
C PRO A 179 -6.37 0.07 13.75
N LEU A 180 -5.31 -0.66 14.10
CA LEU A 180 -5.30 -1.48 15.30
C LEU A 180 -5.25 -0.60 16.56
N ASP A 181 -5.86 -1.06 17.64
CA ASP A 181 -5.62 -0.49 18.96
C ASP A 181 -4.16 -0.72 19.38
N GLU A 182 -3.69 0.07 20.33
CA GLU A 182 -2.29 0.06 20.74
C GLU A 182 -1.80 -1.32 21.21
N ALA A 183 -2.60 -2.03 22.00
CA ALA A 183 -2.22 -3.35 22.52
C ALA A 183 -2.10 -4.39 21.41
N THR A 184 -3.02 -4.40 20.45
CA THR A 184 -2.99 -5.28 19.30
C THR A 184 -1.87 -4.91 18.33
N PHE A 185 -1.64 -3.61 18.12
CA PHE A 185 -0.53 -3.10 17.30
C PHE A 185 0.82 -3.56 17.86
N ARG A 186 1.09 -3.35 19.18
CA ARG A 186 2.33 -3.78 19.84
C ARG A 186 2.56 -5.29 19.70
N ARG A 187 1.52 -6.11 19.89
CA ARG A 187 1.61 -7.56 19.69
C ARG A 187 1.96 -7.94 18.26
N ALA A 188 1.39 -7.24 17.27
CA ALA A 188 1.66 -7.50 15.85
C ALA A 188 3.10 -7.13 15.49
N VAL A 189 3.60 -6.01 15.99
CA VAL A 189 4.97 -5.52 15.80
C VAL A 189 5.99 -6.46 16.44
N ALA A 190 5.78 -6.85 17.69
CA ALA A 190 6.64 -7.80 18.39
C ALA A 190 6.72 -9.16 17.68
N ALA A 191 5.58 -9.65 17.16
CA ALA A 191 5.53 -10.92 16.43
C ALA A 191 6.22 -10.84 15.04
N ALA A 192 6.44 -9.64 14.52
CA ALA A 192 7.20 -9.41 13.29
C ALA A 192 8.70 -9.28 13.53
N GLY A 193 9.16 -9.38 14.78
CA GLY A 193 10.58 -9.33 15.14
C GLY A 193 11.16 -7.91 15.19
N VAL A 194 10.32 -6.89 15.29
CA VAL A 194 10.78 -5.52 15.56
C VAL A 194 11.02 -5.37 17.05
N ASP A 195 12.00 -4.54 17.42
CA ASP A 195 12.34 -4.25 18.81
C ASP A 195 11.11 -3.97 19.67
N ALA A 196 11.18 -4.41 20.91
CA ALA A 196 10.07 -4.29 21.86
C ALA A 196 9.62 -2.84 22.11
N ASP A 197 10.49 -1.86 21.82
CA ASP A 197 10.23 -0.43 21.97
C ASP A 197 10.61 0.34 20.68
N PRO A 198 9.79 0.28 19.62
CA PRO A 198 10.04 1.00 18.40
C PRO A 198 9.99 2.50 18.62
N ASP A 199 10.75 3.26 17.81
CA ASP A 199 10.79 4.72 17.86
C ASP A 199 9.38 5.32 17.90
N PRO A 200 9.03 6.15 18.92
CA PRO A 200 7.70 6.75 19.06
C PRO A 200 7.26 7.57 17.86
N ALA A 201 8.19 8.19 17.12
CA ALA A 201 7.89 8.92 15.89
C ALA A 201 7.41 7.97 14.78
N LEU A 202 8.07 6.82 14.61
CA LEU A 202 7.64 5.79 13.67
C LEU A 202 6.29 5.19 14.06
N VAL A 203 6.05 4.96 15.35
CA VAL A 203 4.74 4.50 15.85
C VAL A 203 3.64 5.51 15.52
N THR A 204 3.91 6.79 15.72
CA THR A 204 2.99 7.88 15.37
C THR A 204 2.69 7.89 13.86
N LEU A 205 3.71 7.75 13.03
CA LEU A 205 3.57 7.67 11.58
C LEU A 205 2.82 6.41 11.14
N ALA A 206 3.04 5.29 11.80
CA ALA A 206 2.41 4.01 11.47
C ALA A 206 0.88 4.02 11.66
N ARG A 207 0.34 4.87 12.55
CA ARG A 207 -1.10 5.06 12.77
C ARG A 207 -1.86 3.74 12.96
N GLY A 208 -1.33 2.84 13.77
CA GLY A 208 -1.94 1.54 14.05
C GLY A 208 -1.85 0.53 12.91
N ALA A 209 -0.98 0.74 11.92
CA ALA A 209 -0.72 -0.19 10.82
C ALA A 209 0.68 -0.84 10.96
N PRO A 210 0.79 -2.10 11.44
CA PRO A 210 2.08 -2.73 11.74
C PRO A 210 3.01 -2.83 10.53
N GLY A 211 2.48 -3.23 9.37
CA GLY A 211 3.28 -3.32 8.15
C GLY A 211 3.82 -1.97 7.66
N ARG A 212 3.14 -0.86 8.01
CA ARG A 212 3.67 0.47 7.73
C ARG A 212 4.85 0.80 8.63
N LEU A 213 4.77 0.47 9.94
CA LEU A 213 5.91 0.64 10.84
C LEU A 213 7.13 -0.09 10.31
N LEU A 214 6.98 -1.37 9.95
CA LEU A 214 8.05 -2.19 9.40
C LEU A 214 8.70 -1.54 8.17
N ARG A 215 7.89 -1.10 7.22
CA ARG A 215 8.37 -0.45 5.99
C ARG A 215 9.14 0.85 6.27
N LEU A 216 8.65 1.67 7.20
CA LEU A 216 9.31 2.92 7.60
C LEU A 216 10.64 2.65 8.31
N THR A 217 10.70 1.61 9.15
CA THR A 217 11.92 1.18 9.85
C THR A 217 12.96 0.64 8.86
N GLU A 218 12.58 -0.30 7.98
CA GLU A 218 13.47 -0.89 6.97
C GLU A 218 14.06 0.14 6.01
N ALA A 219 13.34 1.21 5.73
CA ALA A 219 13.74 2.28 4.83
C ALA A 219 14.46 3.45 5.51
N ASP A 220 14.78 3.36 6.79
CA ASP A 220 15.42 4.44 7.57
C ASP A 220 14.74 5.81 7.39
N PHE A 221 13.39 5.79 7.43
CA PHE A 221 12.54 6.93 7.05
C PHE A 221 12.87 8.22 7.82
N LEU A 222 13.15 8.13 9.12
CA LEU A 222 13.41 9.31 9.95
C LEU A 222 14.73 10.00 9.60
N ALA A 223 15.77 9.25 9.24
CA ALA A 223 17.03 9.81 8.79
C ALA A 223 16.85 10.55 7.45
N HIS A 224 16.14 9.93 6.50
CA HIS A 224 15.81 10.58 5.24
C HIS A 224 14.92 11.82 5.43
N TYR A 225 13.98 11.76 6.37
CA TYR A 225 13.11 12.88 6.72
C TYR A 225 13.91 14.06 7.29
N ALA A 226 14.83 13.81 8.24
CA ALA A 226 15.69 14.84 8.82
C ALA A 226 16.56 15.52 7.74
N THR A 227 17.28 14.71 6.94
CA THR A 227 18.15 15.22 5.87
C THR A 227 17.38 16.06 4.84
N THR A 228 16.16 15.64 4.49
CA THR A 228 15.31 16.37 3.56
C THR A 228 14.86 17.71 4.14
N LEU A 229 14.48 17.75 5.42
CA LEU A 229 14.12 18.99 6.11
C LEU A 229 15.28 19.98 6.18
N GLU A 230 16.48 19.51 6.52
CA GLU A 230 17.69 20.34 6.55
C GLU A 230 18.01 20.91 5.15
N ALA A 231 17.88 20.09 4.11
CA ALA A 231 18.11 20.51 2.73
C ALA A 231 17.15 21.61 2.28
N LEU A 232 15.88 21.57 2.71
CA LEU A 232 14.87 22.60 2.38
C LEU A 232 15.19 23.99 2.97
N GLY A 233 16.01 24.05 4.03
CA GLY A 233 16.54 25.30 4.59
C GLY A 233 17.89 25.72 4.00
N GLY A 234 18.51 24.87 3.17
CA GLY A 234 19.87 24.98 2.71
C GLY A 234 20.04 25.62 1.33
N SER A 235 21.17 25.30 0.67
CA SER A 235 21.51 25.75 -0.67
C SER A 235 20.90 24.86 -1.76
N ARG A 236 20.96 25.32 -3.03
CA ARG A 236 20.59 24.49 -4.20
C ARG A 236 21.36 23.18 -4.29
N GLN A 237 22.62 23.17 -3.84
CA GLN A 237 23.41 21.94 -3.79
C GLN A 237 22.85 20.95 -2.75
N ALA A 238 22.37 21.44 -1.59
CA ALA A 238 21.71 20.62 -0.59
C ALA A 238 20.39 20.02 -1.13
N LEU A 239 19.58 20.83 -1.85
CA LEU A 239 18.37 20.34 -2.51
C LEU A 239 18.68 19.28 -3.58
N SER A 240 19.75 19.45 -4.36
CA SER A 240 20.19 18.43 -5.33
C SER A 240 20.60 17.13 -4.63
N GLY A 241 21.34 17.20 -3.52
CA GLY A 241 21.72 16.03 -2.73
C GLY A 241 20.49 15.28 -2.15
N ALA A 242 19.53 16.03 -1.63
CA ALA A 242 18.27 15.45 -1.13
C ALA A 242 17.44 14.81 -2.26
N ALA A 243 17.43 15.39 -3.45
CA ALA A 243 16.77 14.80 -4.62
C ALA A 243 17.45 13.49 -5.06
N ASP A 244 18.78 13.42 -5.04
CA ASP A 244 19.52 12.17 -5.30
C ASP A 244 19.19 11.09 -4.27
N GLN A 245 19.09 11.47 -2.99
CA GLN A 245 18.73 10.57 -1.92
C GLN A 245 17.28 10.04 -2.09
N LEU A 246 16.31 10.90 -2.37
CA LEU A 246 14.93 10.50 -2.64
C LEU A 246 14.80 9.60 -3.87
N ALA A 247 15.58 9.88 -4.92
CA ALA A 247 15.64 8.99 -6.09
C ALA A 247 16.22 7.62 -5.73
N GLY A 248 17.21 7.55 -4.83
CA GLY A 248 17.73 6.31 -4.26
C GLY A 248 16.66 5.53 -3.45
N VAL A 249 15.90 6.21 -2.60
CA VAL A 249 14.77 5.62 -1.86
C VAL A 249 13.70 5.11 -2.82
N ALA A 250 13.37 5.88 -3.85
CA ALA A 250 12.40 5.45 -4.87
C ALA A 250 12.87 4.20 -5.63
N ALA A 251 14.16 4.09 -5.91
CA ALA A 251 14.73 2.92 -6.60
C ALA A 251 14.76 1.66 -5.71
N SER A 252 15.05 1.80 -4.41
CA SER A 252 15.21 0.67 -3.46
C SER A 252 13.90 0.24 -2.80
N SER A 253 13.04 1.21 -2.46
CA SER A 253 11.85 1.00 -1.60
C SER A 253 10.53 1.44 -2.24
N GLY A 254 10.60 1.93 -3.49
CA GLY A 254 9.46 2.37 -4.29
C GLY A 254 9.21 3.88 -4.23
N SER A 255 8.70 4.44 -5.32
CA SER A 255 8.37 5.86 -5.48
C SER A 255 7.32 6.33 -4.46
N ASP A 256 6.44 5.45 -4.03
CA ASP A 256 5.43 5.73 -3.01
C ASP A 256 6.07 6.15 -1.67
N LEU A 257 7.17 5.51 -1.26
CA LEU A 257 7.82 5.82 0.03
C LEU A 257 8.55 7.16 -0.02
N ALA A 258 9.27 7.45 -1.12
CA ALA A 258 9.92 8.74 -1.32
C ALA A 258 8.89 9.88 -1.37
N THR A 259 7.76 9.65 -2.03
CA THR A 259 6.64 10.61 -2.06
C THR A 259 5.95 10.73 -0.70
N GLU A 260 5.82 9.63 0.05
CA GLU A 260 5.29 9.64 1.43
C GLU A 260 6.12 10.53 2.36
N LEU A 261 7.44 10.57 2.16
CA LEU A 261 8.33 11.44 2.91
C LEU A 261 7.99 12.92 2.65
N LEU A 262 7.91 13.33 1.39
CA LEU A 262 7.55 14.70 1.02
C LEU A 262 6.12 15.07 1.46
N THR A 263 5.16 14.17 1.29
CA THR A 263 3.78 14.40 1.76
C THR A 263 3.70 14.49 3.28
N THR A 264 4.58 13.80 4.02
CA THR A 264 4.67 13.95 5.47
C THR A 264 5.17 15.34 5.85
N ILE A 265 6.20 15.87 5.16
CA ILE A 265 6.69 17.25 5.38
C ILE A 265 5.56 18.25 5.12
N VAL A 266 4.88 18.14 3.97
CA VAL A 266 3.78 19.05 3.59
C VAL A 266 2.66 19.01 4.62
N ARG A 267 2.19 17.84 5.01
CA ARG A 267 1.11 17.67 5.98
C ARG A 267 1.50 18.26 7.34
N ARG A 268 2.68 17.92 7.86
CA ARG A 268 3.12 18.42 9.17
C ARG A 268 3.41 19.92 9.13
N GLY A 269 3.94 20.44 8.03
CA GLY A 269 4.06 21.88 7.84
C GLY A 269 2.72 22.62 7.88
N ALA A 270 1.73 22.11 7.16
CA ALA A 270 0.37 22.70 7.19
C ALA A 270 -0.29 22.58 8.58
N GLU A 271 -0.12 21.45 9.27
CA GLU A 271 -0.60 21.25 10.64
C GLU A 271 0.08 22.23 11.61
N GLN A 272 1.40 22.41 11.52
CA GLN A 272 2.16 23.35 12.36
C GLN A 272 1.77 24.80 12.09
N ALA A 273 1.55 25.19 10.84
CA ALA A 273 1.11 26.53 10.47
C ALA A 273 -0.25 26.90 11.08
N THR A 274 -1.10 25.90 11.33
CA THR A 274 -2.46 26.13 11.85
C THR A 274 -2.58 25.92 13.37
N ARG A 275 -1.74 25.07 13.98
CA ARG A 275 -1.88 24.62 15.37
C ARG A 275 -0.67 24.95 16.25
N GLY A 276 0.42 25.46 15.66
CA GLY A 276 1.70 25.62 16.33
C GLY A 276 2.52 24.33 16.35
N PRO A 277 3.63 24.30 17.12
CA PRO A 277 4.55 23.15 17.17
C PRO A 277 3.84 21.83 17.43
N LEU A 278 4.22 20.81 16.69
CA LEU A 278 3.58 19.49 16.73
C LEU A 278 4.27 18.58 17.77
N GLU A 279 3.45 17.96 18.61
CA GLU A 279 3.90 16.94 19.57
C GLU A 279 3.29 15.57 19.25
N PRO A 280 4.09 14.49 19.24
CA PRO A 280 5.55 14.51 19.31
C PRO A 280 6.19 14.98 17.99
N ALA A 281 7.37 15.62 18.10
CA ALA A 281 8.21 15.88 16.94
C ALA A 281 8.73 14.55 16.38
N LEU A 282 8.84 14.43 15.04
CA LEU A 282 9.39 13.22 14.42
C LEU A 282 10.92 13.17 14.51
N VAL A 283 11.57 14.35 14.41
CA VAL A 283 13.02 14.51 14.53
C VAL A 283 13.30 15.84 15.25
N ALA A 284 14.45 15.95 15.89
CA ALA A 284 14.80 17.11 16.71
C ALA A 284 14.75 18.46 15.96
N VAL A 285 15.12 18.45 14.68
CA VAL A 285 15.15 19.64 13.82
C VAL A 285 13.80 20.06 13.26
N GLU A 286 12.75 19.25 13.43
CA GLU A 286 11.47 19.39 12.73
C GLU A 286 10.80 20.74 12.99
N ALA A 287 10.60 21.08 14.27
CA ALA A 287 9.83 22.27 14.65
C ALA A 287 10.43 23.56 14.09
N SER A 288 11.75 23.71 14.15
CA SER A 288 12.44 24.90 13.64
C SER A 288 12.41 25.00 12.12
N HIS A 289 12.64 23.89 11.42
CA HIS A 289 12.64 23.87 9.95
C HIS A 289 11.23 24.08 9.37
N LEU A 290 10.22 23.41 9.94
CA LEU A 290 8.84 23.62 9.51
C LEU A 290 8.36 25.05 9.79
N ALA A 291 8.72 25.66 10.94
CA ALA A 291 8.40 27.05 11.24
C ALA A 291 9.03 28.01 10.20
N ALA A 292 10.30 27.79 9.83
CA ALA A 292 10.98 28.58 8.83
C ALA A 292 10.35 28.44 7.43
N LEU A 293 9.94 27.24 7.05
CA LEU A 293 9.31 26.98 5.75
C LEU A 293 7.88 27.56 5.68
N THR A 294 7.07 27.36 6.72
CA THR A 294 5.68 27.86 6.75
C THR A 294 5.62 29.38 6.89
N GLY A 295 6.62 30.02 7.49
CA GLY A 295 6.75 31.48 7.52
C GLY A 295 7.06 32.11 6.15
N ARG A 296 7.56 31.33 5.18
CA ARG A 296 7.92 31.82 3.83
C ARG A 296 6.78 31.70 2.82
N GLN A 297 5.79 30.84 3.07
CA GLN A 297 4.77 30.49 2.07
C GLN A 297 3.37 30.44 2.69
N PRO A 298 2.33 30.94 1.98
CA PRO A 298 0.96 30.86 2.44
C PRO A 298 0.43 29.41 2.42
N LEU A 299 -0.57 29.12 3.24
CA LEU A 299 -1.15 27.78 3.40
C LEU A 299 -1.68 27.18 2.08
N ASP A 300 -2.24 28.00 1.21
CA ASP A 300 -2.75 27.58 -0.11
C ASP A 300 -1.66 26.92 -0.97
N ARG A 301 -0.42 27.37 -0.85
CA ARG A 301 0.72 26.78 -1.55
C ARG A 301 1.02 25.36 -1.04
N TRP A 302 0.90 25.14 0.27
CA TRP A 302 1.04 23.81 0.89
C TRP A 302 -0.03 22.84 0.42
N LEU A 303 -1.28 23.30 0.30
CA LEU A 303 -2.38 22.49 -0.23
C LEU A 303 -2.16 22.16 -1.71
N GLY A 304 -1.73 23.13 -2.53
CA GLY A 304 -1.39 22.88 -3.93
C GLY A 304 -0.24 21.88 -4.09
N MET A 305 0.76 21.93 -3.21
CA MET A 305 1.86 20.95 -3.20
C MET A 305 1.36 19.56 -2.82
N TRP A 306 0.46 19.45 -1.84
CA TRP A 306 -0.16 18.17 -1.50
C TRP A 306 -0.80 17.48 -2.72
N ASP A 307 -1.59 18.21 -3.50
CA ASP A 307 -2.24 17.66 -4.69
C ASP A 307 -1.24 17.21 -5.76
N LYS A 308 -0.15 17.95 -5.95
CA LYS A 308 0.93 17.58 -6.88
C LYS A 308 1.63 16.29 -6.43
N LEU A 309 1.99 16.22 -5.14
CA LEU A 309 2.68 15.05 -4.59
C LEU A 309 1.81 13.78 -4.64
N GLN A 310 0.48 13.89 -4.56
CA GLN A 310 -0.40 12.74 -4.73
C GLN A 310 -0.35 12.13 -6.16
N ARG A 311 0.03 12.91 -7.15
CA ARG A 311 0.17 12.47 -8.55
C ARG A 311 1.59 12.02 -8.90
N LEU A 312 2.57 12.46 -8.13
CA LEU A 312 3.99 12.24 -8.42
C LEU A 312 4.37 10.76 -8.63
N PRO A 313 3.92 9.77 -7.81
CA PRO A 313 4.22 8.38 -8.06
C PRO A 313 3.72 7.91 -9.43
N PHE A 314 2.53 8.30 -9.82
CA PHE A 314 1.97 7.97 -11.12
C PHE A 314 2.78 8.62 -12.27
N GLU A 315 3.19 9.87 -12.13
CA GLU A 315 3.98 10.58 -13.13
C GLU A 315 5.37 9.94 -13.30
N LEU A 316 6.03 9.58 -12.20
CA LEU A 316 7.32 8.90 -12.22
C LEU A 316 7.27 7.57 -12.98
N ASP A 317 6.16 6.85 -12.82
CA ASP A 317 6.01 5.50 -13.36
C ASP A 317 5.50 5.48 -14.79
N GLN A 318 4.50 6.33 -15.10
CA GLN A 318 3.81 6.34 -16.38
C GLN A 318 4.49 7.23 -17.42
N LEU A 319 4.99 8.39 -17.01
CA LEU A 319 5.58 9.37 -17.92
C LEU A 319 7.11 9.19 -18.06
N HIS A 320 7.69 8.21 -17.36
CA HIS A 320 9.12 7.93 -17.36
C HIS A 320 9.97 9.18 -17.06
N VAL A 321 9.43 10.05 -16.19
CA VAL A 321 10.15 11.24 -15.72
C VAL A 321 11.35 10.79 -14.90
N ASP A 322 12.48 11.46 -15.05
CA ASP A 322 13.66 11.21 -14.22
C ASP A 322 13.31 11.50 -12.74
N PRO A 323 13.36 10.48 -11.84
CA PRO A 323 13.00 10.64 -10.43
C PRO A 323 13.80 11.75 -9.75
N ARG A 324 15.10 11.86 -10.05
CA ARG A 324 15.96 12.91 -9.50
C ARG A 324 15.44 14.30 -9.85
N GLN A 325 15.11 14.52 -11.12
CA GLN A 325 14.61 15.82 -11.58
C GLN A 325 13.23 16.13 -10.97
N ALA A 326 12.34 15.14 -10.90
CA ALA A 326 11.03 15.30 -10.33
C ALA A 326 11.09 15.66 -8.83
N PHE A 327 11.91 14.94 -8.05
CA PHE A 327 12.13 15.26 -6.64
C PHE A 327 12.82 16.60 -6.43
N TYR A 328 13.79 16.96 -7.26
CA TYR A 328 14.42 18.27 -7.19
C TYR A 328 13.41 19.41 -7.40
N LEU A 329 12.54 19.30 -8.40
CA LEU A 329 11.49 20.30 -8.65
C LEU A 329 10.51 20.41 -7.49
N ALA A 330 10.11 19.26 -6.90
CA ALA A 330 9.24 19.24 -5.73
C ALA A 330 9.90 19.91 -4.51
N LEU A 331 11.18 19.62 -4.26
CA LEU A 331 11.96 20.22 -3.18
C LEU A 331 12.18 21.72 -3.38
N ALA A 332 12.54 22.17 -4.59
CA ALA A 332 12.73 23.57 -4.90
C ALA A 332 11.43 24.40 -4.69
N GLU A 333 10.29 23.82 -5.07
CA GLU A 333 8.99 24.44 -4.83
C GLU A 333 8.64 24.51 -3.33
N LEU A 334 8.96 23.44 -2.57
CA LEU A 334 8.79 23.41 -1.10
C LEU A 334 9.71 24.41 -0.39
N ALA A 335 10.94 24.58 -0.88
CA ALA A 335 11.89 25.58 -0.36
C ALA A 335 11.47 27.04 -0.66
N GLY A 336 10.49 27.24 -1.56
CA GLY A 336 10.05 28.56 -1.99
C GLY A 336 10.94 29.18 -3.06
N GLU A 337 11.78 28.37 -3.73
CA GLU A 337 12.48 28.85 -4.91
C GLU A 337 11.45 29.10 -6.04
N GLU A 338 11.30 30.35 -6.46
CA GLU A 338 10.49 30.67 -7.64
C GLU A 338 11.10 29.98 -8.85
N ARG A 339 10.25 29.40 -9.71
CA ARG A 339 10.66 28.99 -11.05
C ARG A 339 11.20 30.22 -11.74
N GLY A 340 12.51 30.39 -11.76
CA GLY A 340 13.13 31.32 -12.67
C GLY A 340 12.54 31.02 -14.05
N HIS A 341 11.82 31.96 -14.62
CA HIS A 341 11.42 31.92 -16.02
C HIS A 341 12.70 31.65 -16.81
N ALA A 342 12.91 30.40 -17.21
CA ALA A 342 13.74 30.12 -18.35
C ALA A 342 12.94 30.70 -19.54
N ALA A 343 13.14 32.00 -19.77
CA ALA A 343 12.90 32.57 -21.07
C ALA A 343 13.90 31.88 -22.00
N VAL A 344 13.43 31.07 -22.91
CA VAL A 344 13.64 31.11 -24.37
C VAL A 344 12.74 30.07 -25.00
#